data_72f5f53fab431ddac77e191f1909a763
#
_entry.id   72f5f53fab431ddac77e191f1909a763
#
_cell.length_a   1.000
_cell.length_b   1.000
_cell.length_c   1.000
_cell.angle_alpha   90.00
_cell.angle_beta   90.00
_cell.angle_gamma   90.00
#
_symmetry.space_group_name_H-M   'P 1'
#
loop_
_entity.id
_entity.type
_entity.pdbx_description
1 polymer ?
#
loop_
_entity_poly.entity_id
_entity_poly.type
_entity_poly.pdbx_seq_one_letter_code
_entity_poly.pdbx_strand_id
1 'polypeptide(L)'
;MRALLPEEGRGLFNDIVSGRVLGAGRHIRMIGDMMRSIAGLRIPAHEKLERCLRLGEFFKETRGKSSYAIVTAVNLMTAGFAEADGEADVDRLIEERVLAYFENSERDTLEIVRRFRNLVENQGLKKLMVFDYSSTVEKCVVGLHLPVEVYVPESRLIDGGRPFVRPFVEAGHKVHFIADAAMLTVLKKIDAVFIGAETFYPD
;
A
#
# COMPACT_ATOMS: atom_id res chain seq x y z
N MET A 1 -22.89 0.39 7.09
CA MET A 1 -21.64 -0.37 7.01
C MET A 1 -21.03 -0.63 8.40
N ARG A 2 -20.67 0.42 9.13
CA ARG A 2 -20.05 0.30 10.49
C ARG A 2 -20.78 -0.66 11.43
N ALA A 3 -22.12 -0.68 11.44
CA ALA A 3 -22.94 -1.54 12.32
C ALA A 3 -22.78 -3.05 12.01
N LEU A 4 -22.31 -3.43 10.83
CA LEU A 4 -22.09 -4.81 10.42
C LEU A 4 -20.74 -5.38 10.92
N LEU A 5 -19.87 -4.51 11.44
CA LEU A 5 -18.55 -4.89 11.92
C LEU A 5 -18.58 -5.21 13.43
N PRO A 6 -17.76 -6.17 13.88
CA PRO A 6 -17.49 -6.34 15.30
C PRO A 6 -16.76 -5.11 15.87
N GLU A 7 -16.70 -4.99 17.18
CA GLU A 7 -16.16 -3.80 17.86
C GLU A 7 -14.72 -3.47 17.40
N GLU A 8 -13.88 -4.47 17.26
CA GLU A 8 -12.51 -4.35 16.77
C GLU A 8 -12.43 -3.73 15.38
N GLY A 9 -13.30 -4.16 14.46
CA GLY A 9 -13.37 -3.64 13.10
C GLY A 9 -13.92 -2.21 13.00
N ARG A 10 -14.73 -1.77 13.97
CA ARG A 10 -15.33 -0.42 13.96
C ARG A 10 -14.30 0.68 14.15
N GLY A 11 -13.26 0.43 14.95
CA GLY A 11 -12.14 1.35 15.11
C GLY A 11 -11.42 1.59 13.79
N LEU A 12 -11.03 0.50 13.11
CA LEU A 12 -10.36 0.53 11.82
C LEU A 12 -11.20 1.26 10.75
N PHE A 13 -12.49 0.94 10.70
CA PHE A 13 -13.43 1.60 9.79
C PHE A 13 -13.46 3.11 9.99
N ASN A 14 -13.62 3.56 11.25
CA ASN A 14 -13.66 4.98 11.58
C ASN A 14 -12.35 5.69 11.20
N ASP A 15 -11.20 5.07 11.42
CA ASP A 15 -9.90 5.67 11.11
C ASP A 15 -9.70 5.89 9.61
N ILE A 16 -10.18 4.97 8.77
CA ILE A 16 -10.17 5.16 7.32
C ILE A 16 -11.16 6.25 6.91
N VAL A 17 -12.42 6.17 7.36
CA VAL A 17 -13.49 7.07 6.90
C VAL A 17 -13.24 8.51 7.34
N SER A 18 -12.75 8.73 8.55
CA SER A 18 -12.41 10.08 9.07
C SER A 18 -11.14 10.67 8.47
N GLY A 19 -10.37 9.87 7.69
CA GLY A 19 -9.08 10.33 7.16
C GLY A 19 -7.96 10.41 8.21
N ARG A 20 -8.13 9.79 9.38
CA ARG A 20 -7.09 9.75 10.43
C ARG A 20 -5.89 8.94 9.99
N VAL A 21 -6.11 7.89 9.20
CA VAL A 21 -5.07 7.08 8.57
C VAL A 21 -5.09 7.38 7.07
N LEU A 22 -3.92 7.66 6.50
CA LEU A 22 -3.72 7.92 5.09
C LEU A 22 -2.85 6.83 4.46
N GLY A 23 -2.98 6.69 3.14
CA GLY A 23 -2.19 5.77 2.31
C GLY A 23 -2.93 4.48 1.98
N ALA A 24 -2.95 4.15 0.66
CA ALA A 24 -3.68 3.00 0.12
C ALA A 24 -3.26 1.67 0.76
N GLY A 25 -1.97 1.43 0.95
CA GLY A 25 -1.47 0.20 1.56
C GLY A 25 -1.94 -0.01 2.99
N ARG A 26 -2.03 1.08 3.80
CA ARG A 26 -2.58 1.02 5.16
C ARG A 26 -4.07 0.73 5.13
N HIS A 27 -4.83 1.39 4.25
CA HIS A 27 -6.26 1.14 4.10
C HIS A 27 -6.53 -0.31 3.70
N ILE A 28 -5.78 -0.86 2.74
CA ILE A 28 -5.91 -2.25 2.30
C ILE A 28 -5.68 -3.22 3.47
N ARG A 29 -4.63 -2.99 4.27
CA ARG A 29 -4.38 -3.80 5.46
C ARG A 29 -5.55 -3.76 6.43
N MET A 30 -6.03 -2.57 6.76
CA MET A 30 -7.17 -2.40 7.68
C MET A 30 -8.45 -3.02 7.14
N ILE A 31 -8.68 -2.99 5.81
CA ILE A 31 -9.83 -3.66 5.18
C ILE A 31 -9.70 -5.18 5.33
N GLY A 32 -8.52 -5.74 5.07
CA GLY A 32 -8.27 -7.16 5.29
C GLY A 32 -8.48 -7.58 6.75
N ASP A 33 -7.98 -6.80 7.72
CA ASP A 33 -8.18 -7.06 9.15
C ASP A 33 -9.67 -6.99 9.55
N MET A 34 -10.43 -6.07 8.95
CA MET A 34 -11.89 -6.02 9.15
C MET A 34 -12.58 -7.28 8.58
N MET A 35 -12.18 -7.78 7.40
CA MET A 35 -12.73 -9.02 6.84
C MET A 35 -12.41 -10.22 7.75
N ARG A 36 -11.20 -10.32 8.26
CA ARG A 36 -10.81 -11.35 9.23
C ARG A 36 -11.60 -11.25 10.53
N SER A 37 -11.88 -10.04 11.01
CA SER A 37 -12.72 -9.86 12.19
C SER A 37 -14.18 -10.30 11.98
N ILE A 38 -14.69 -10.21 10.73
CA ILE A 38 -16.00 -10.75 10.37
C ILE A 38 -15.98 -12.29 10.40
N ALA A 39 -14.90 -12.93 9.92
CA ALA A 39 -14.75 -14.38 9.97
C ALA A 39 -14.91 -14.94 11.40
N GLY A 40 -14.36 -14.25 12.40
CA GLY A 40 -14.47 -14.65 13.81
C GLY A 40 -15.86 -14.50 14.45
N LEU A 41 -16.86 -13.94 13.74
CA LEU A 41 -18.20 -13.75 14.30
C LEU A 41 -18.97 -15.08 14.39
N ARG A 42 -19.81 -15.21 15.42
CA ARG A 42 -20.73 -16.36 15.58
C ARG A 42 -22.07 -16.07 14.86
N ILE A 43 -22.03 -15.99 13.55
CA ILE A 43 -23.18 -15.75 12.66
C ILE A 43 -23.15 -16.79 11.52
N PRO A 44 -24.26 -16.97 10.76
CA PRO A 44 -24.30 -17.89 9.62
C PRO A 44 -23.21 -17.59 8.58
N ALA A 45 -22.71 -18.62 7.93
CA ALA A 45 -21.62 -18.53 6.94
C ALA A 45 -21.93 -17.56 5.80
N HIS A 46 -23.12 -17.65 5.22
CA HIS A 46 -23.58 -16.76 4.16
C HIS A 46 -23.60 -15.28 4.59
N GLU A 47 -23.94 -15.01 5.85
CA GLU A 47 -23.97 -13.65 6.38
C GLU A 47 -22.54 -13.07 6.53
N LYS A 48 -21.54 -13.90 6.86
CA LYS A 48 -20.13 -13.48 6.90
C LYS A 48 -19.65 -13.05 5.52
N LEU A 49 -19.92 -13.86 4.49
CA LEU A 49 -19.56 -13.54 3.11
C LEU A 49 -20.26 -12.27 2.62
N GLU A 50 -21.57 -12.15 2.87
CA GLU A 50 -22.33 -10.94 2.51
C GLU A 50 -21.72 -9.69 3.17
N ARG A 51 -21.39 -9.77 4.46
CA ARG A 51 -20.76 -8.64 5.17
C ARG A 51 -19.42 -8.26 4.59
N CYS A 52 -18.58 -9.25 4.24
CA CYS A 52 -17.29 -9.00 3.58
C CYS A 52 -17.47 -8.36 2.21
N LEU A 53 -18.39 -8.86 1.37
CA LEU A 53 -18.69 -8.28 0.07
C LEU A 53 -19.20 -6.82 0.19
N ARG A 54 -20.15 -6.57 1.10
CA ARG A 54 -20.65 -5.21 1.36
C ARG A 54 -19.58 -4.26 1.88
N LEU A 55 -18.68 -4.74 2.73
CA LEU A 55 -17.52 -3.97 3.19
C LEU A 55 -16.61 -3.61 2.03
N GLY A 56 -16.33 -4.59 1.17
CA GLY A 56 -15.52 -4.40 -0.03
C GLY A 56 -16.12 -3.37 -0.97
N GLU A 57 -17.41 -3.50 -1.32
CA GLU A 57 -18.10 -2.54 -2.19
C GLU A 57 -18.07 -1.13 -1.59
N PHE A 58 -18.33 -0.97 -0.30
CA PHE A 58 -18.24 0.33 0.35
C PHE A 58 -16.87 1.00 0.14
N PHE A 59 -15.77 0.26 0.31
CA PHE A 59 -14.44 0.84 0.14
C PHE A 59 -14.06 1.04 -1.33
N LYS A 60 -14.54 0.20 -2.24
CA LYS A 60 -14.39 0.45 -3.69
C LYS A 60 -15.09 1.74 -4.12
N GLU A 61 -16.31 1.97 -3.65
CA GLU A 61 -17.10 3.16 -3.99
C GLU A 61 -16.60 4.45 -3.33
N THR A 62 -15.93 4.36 -2.19
CA THR A 62 -15.43 5.53 -1.45
C THR A 62 -13.95 5.77 -1.71
N ARG A 63 -13.08 4.93 -1.20
CA ARG A 63 -11.62 5.07 -1.30
C ARG A 63 -11.06 4.58 -2.63
N GLY A 64 -11.72 3.63 -3.28
CA GLY A 64 -11.36 3.14 -4.61
C GLY A 64 -11.44 4.22 -5.70
N LYS A 65 -12.27 5.24 -5.53
CA LYS A 65 -12.33 6.40 -6.45
C LYS A 65 -11.04 7.21 -6.49
N SER A 66 -10.29 7.22 -5.40
CA SER A 66 -9.01 7.94 -5.30
C SER A 66 -7.79 7.01 -5.39
N SER A 67 -7.99 5.69 -5.28
CA SER A 67 -6.89 4.71 -5.35
C SER A 67 -7.38 3.38 -5.92
N TYR A 68 -7.03 3.10 -7.16
CA TYR A 68 -7.40 1.85 -7.83
C TYR A 68 -6.75 0.62 -7.16
N ALA A 69 -5.64 0.80 -6.45
CA ALA A 69 -5.02 -0.28 -5.68
C ALA A 69 -5.99 -0.88 -4.64
N ILE A 70 -6.86 -0.06 -4.05
CA ILE A 70 -7.90 -0.55 -3.11
C ILE A 70 -8.92 -1.42 -3.85
N VAL A 71 -9.35 -1.02 -5.05
CA VAL A 71 -10.30 -1.80 -5.86
C VAL A 71 -9.73 -3.17 -6.18
N THR A 72 -8.48 -3.21 -6.67
CA THR A 72 -7.78 -4.44 -7.00
C THR A 72 -7.62 -5.35 -5.77
N ALA A 73 -7.17 -4.79 -4.65
CA ALA A 73 -6.97 -5.55 -3.41
C ALA A 73 -8.28 -6.17 -2.90
N VAL A 74 -9.35 -5.37 -2.87
CA VAL A 74 -10.67 -5.85 -2.44
C VAL A 74 -11.16 -6.98 -3.36
N ASN A 75 -11.07 -6.82 -4.68
CA ASN A 75 -11.48 -7.84 -5.62
C ASN A 75 -10.71 -9.17 -5.42
N LEU A 76 -9.41 -9.10 -5.16
CA LEU A 76 -8.59 -10.28 -4.91
C LEU A 76 -8.93 -10.94 -3.55
N MET A 77 -9.15 -10.14 -2.49
CA MET A 77 -9.49 -10.67 -1.17
C MET A 77 -10.92 -11.25 -1.10
N THR A 78 -11.83 -10.82 -1.98
CA THR A 78 -13.22 -11.31 -2.03
C THR A 78 -13.49 -12.29 -3.17
N ALA A 79 -12.46 -12.69 -3.92
CA ALA A 79 -12.61 -13.60 -5.05
C ALA A 79 -13.19 -14.95 -4.60
N GLY A 80 -14.27 -15.38 -5.25
CA GLY A 80 -14.97 -16.63 -4.96
C GLY A 80 -15.97 -16.57 -3.80
N PHE A 81 -16.18 -15.40 -3.17
CA PHE A 81 -17.13 -15.29 -2.05
C PHE A 81 -18.60 -15.39 -2.51
N ALA A 82 -18.90 -14.92 -3.71
CA ALA A 82 -20.27 -14.98 -4.25
C ALA A 82 -20.68 -16.40 -4.69
N GLU A 83 -19.71 -17.24 -5.01
CA GLU A 83 -19.91 -18.61 -5.47
C GLU A 83 -19.76 -19.66 -4.36
N ALA A 84 -19.35 -19.23 -3.16
CA ALA A 84 -19.12 -20.16 -2.05
C ALA A 84 -20.45 -20.69 -1.50
N ASP A 85 -20.61 -22.01 -1.53
CA ASP A 85 -21.74 -22.70 -0.91
C ASP A 85 -21.61 -22.64 0.62
N GLY A 86 -22.75 -22.50 1.31
CA GLY A 86 -22.81 -22.33 2.77
C GLY A 86 -22.29 -23.51 3.60
N GLU A 87 -21.87 -24.62 2.98
CA GLU A 87 -21.23 -25.78 3.63
C GLU A 87 -19.71 -25.67 3.70
N ALA A 88 -19.10 -24.73 2.94
CA ALA A 88 -17.66 -24.50 2.99
C ALA A 88 -17.27 -23.88 4.35
N ASP A 89 -16.05 -24.18 4.82
CA ASP A 89 -15.44 -23.48 5.95
C ASP A 89 -15.16 -22.02 5.56
N VAL A 90 -16.18 -21.19 5.70
CA VAL A 90 -16.18 -19.78 5.29
C VAL A 90 -15.14 -18.98 6.08
N ASP A 91 -14.90 -19.32 7.34
CA ASP A 91 -13.91 -18.63 8.18
C ASP A 91 -12.52 -18.83 7.59
N ARG A 92 -12.23 -20.07 7.23
CA ARG A 92 -10.99 -20.43 6.56
C ARG A 92 -10.89 -19.80 5.17
N LEU A 93 -11.96 -19.78 4.39
CA LEU A 93 -11.94 -19.14 3.06
C LEU A 93 -11.60 -17.66 3.15
N ILE A 94 -12.24 -16.91 4.07
CA ILE A 94 -11.94 -15.48 4.27
C ILE A 94 -10.48 -15.29 4.69
N GLU A 95 -10.01 -16.06 5.67
CA GLU A 95 -8.64 -15.98 6.17
C GLU A 95 -7.63 -16.27 5.05
N GLU A 96 -7.80 -17.38 4.32
CA GLU A 96 -6.90 -17.77 3.22
C GLU A 96 -6.84 -16.72 2.10
N ARG A 97 -7.97 -16.11 1.72
CA ARG A 97 -8.00 -15.07 0.68
C ARG A 97 -7.27 -13.81 1.11
N VAL A 98 -7.51 -13.35 2.34
CA VAL A 98 -6.83 -12.17 2.89
C VAL A 98 -5.33 -12.43 3.04
N LEU A 99 -4.92 -13.56 3.60
CA LEU A 99 -3.51 -13.91 3.77
C LEU A 99 -2.82 -14.07 2.41
N ALA A 100 -3.40 -14.79 1.47
CA ALA A 100 -2.83 -14.98 0.14
C ALA A 100 -2.61 -13.64 -0.58
N TYR A 101 -3.51 -12.66 -0.44
CA TYR A 101 -3.30 -11.33 -0.96
C TYR A 101 -2.04 -10.69 -0.37
N PHE A 102 -1.88 -10.70 0.95
CA PHE A 102 -0.73 -10.05 1.60
C PHE A 102 0.59 -10.75 1.30
N GLU A 103 0.62 -12.08 1.29
CA GLU A 103 1.80 -12.86 0.93
C GLU A 103 2.25 -12.60 -0.52
N ASN A 104 1.29 -12.56 -1.46
CA ASN A 104 1.58 -12.23 -2.84
C ASN A 104 2.09 -10.80 -2.98
N SER A 105 1.45 -9.83 -2.32
CA SER A 105 1.86 -8.42 -2.34
C SER A 105 3.26 -8.23 -1.74
N GLU A 106 3.61 -8.98 -0.70
CA GLU A 106 4.96 -8.94 -0.12
C GLU A 106 5.99 -9.53 -1.07
N ARG A 107 5.71 -10.70 -1.67
CA ARG A 107 6.58 -11.33 -2.67
C ARG A 107 6.82 -10.40 -3.86
N ASP A 108 5.77 -9.77 -4.38
CA ASP A 108 5.88 -8.83 -5.49
C ASP A 108 6.72 -7.61 -5.11
N THR A 109 6.55 -7.11 -3.88
CA THR A 109 7.37 -6.00 -3.35
C THR A 109 8.84 -6.38 -3.29
N LEU A 110 9.18 -7.58 -2.78
CA LEU A 110 10.55 -8.06 -2.72
C LEU A 110 11.17 -8.19 -4.13
N GLU A 111 10.40 -8.65 -5.10
CA GLU A 111 10.86 -8.72 -6.49
C GLU A 111 11.10 -7.33 -7.09
N ILE A 112 10.22 -6.36 -6.81
CA ILE A 112 10.41 -4.96 -7.23
C ILE A 112 11.70 -4.41 -6.62
N VAL A 113 11.92 -4.62 -5.31
CA VAL A 113 13.15 -4.18 -4.62
C VAL A 113 14.39 -4.80 -5.25
N ARG A 114 14.35 -6.10 -5.55
CA ARG A 114 15.46 -6.80 -6.22
C ARG A 114 15.76 -6.22 -7.60
N ARG A 115 14.74 -5.98 -8.42
CA ARG A 115 14.90 -5.38 -9.75
C ARG A 115 15.39 -3.95 -9.68
N PHE A 116 14.86 -3.15 -8.77
CA PHE A 116 15.29 -1.78 -8.54
C PHE A 116 16.78 -1.73 -8.16
N ARG A 117 17.20 -2.55 -7.19
CA ARG A 117 18.61 -2.64 -6.80
C ARG A 117 19.50 -3.00 -7.98
N ASN A 118 19.15 -4.03 -8.74
CA ASN A 118 19.91 -4.44 -9.92
C ASN A 118 20.03 -3.29 -10.93
N LEU A 119 18.95 -2.52 -11.16
CA LEU A 119 18.95 -1.37 -12.03
C LEU A 119 19.93 -0.30 -11.55
N VAL A 120 19.83 0.11 -10.28
CA VAL A 120 20.66 1.16 -9.68
C VAL A 120 22.12 0.77 -9.65
N GLU A 121 22.44 -0.43 -9.19
CA GLU A 121 23.81 -0.91 -9.00
C GLU A 121 24.50 -1.22 -10.35
N ASN A 122 23.82 -1.87 -11.30
CA ASN A 122 24.38 -2.21 -12.60
C ASN A 122 24.63 -0.96 -13.47
N GLN A 123 23.82 0.07 -13.33
CA GLN A 123 24.02 1.34 -14.04
C GLN A 123 24.91 2.32 -13.27
N GLY A 124 25.33 1.97 -12.06
CA GLY A 124 26.20 2.81 -11.24
C GLY A 124 25.56 4.13 -10.80
N LEU A 125 24.23 4.15 -10.66
CA LEU A 125 23.49 5.35 -10.27
C LEU A 125 23.82 5.70 -8.82
N LYS A 126 24.22 6.94 -8.56
CA LYS A 126 24.68 7.41 -7.24
C LYS A 126 23.83 8.54 -6.66
N LYS A 127 23.14 9.28 -7.51
CA LYS A 127 22.34 10.44 -7.13
C LYS A 127 20.91 10.24 -7.63
N LEU A 128 20.04 9.92 -6.70
CA LEU A 128 18.65 9.61 -6.97
C LEU A 128 17.75 10.75 -6.50
N MET A 129 16.63 10.94 -7.15
CA MET A 129 15.54 11.78 -6.64
C MET A 129 14.30 10.90 -6.49
N VAL A 130 13.58 11.06 -5.39
CA VAL A 130 12.24 10.50 -5.19
C VAL A 130 11.26 11.65 -5.01
N PHE A 131 10.00 11.47 -5.39
CA PHE A 131 8.99 12.50 -5.22
C PHE A 131 7.69 11.89 -4.74
N ASP A 132 7.11 12.53 -3.71
CA ASP A 132 5.93 12.09 -3.01
C ASP A 132 6.07 10.69 -2.39
N TYR A 133 5.36 10.45 -1.28
CA TYR A 133 5.56 9.22 -0.52
C TYR A 133 4.99 7.98 -1.23
N SER A 134 5.85 6.99 -1.37
CA SER A 134 5.50 5.64 -1.78
C SER A 134 6.24 4.63 -0.92
N SER A 135 5.52 3.77 -0.22
CA SER A 135 6.13 2.71 0.59
C SER A 135 6.95 1.71 -0.23
N THR A 136 6.61 1.52 -1.51
CA THR A 136 7.38 0.68 -2.42
C THR A 136 8.70 1.36 -2.78
N VAL A 137 8.69 2.65 -3.10
CA VAL A 137 9.92 3.43 -3.38
C VAL A 137 10.80 3.49 -2.14
N GLU A 138 10.21 3.67 -0.94
CA GLU A 138 10.98 3.61 0.31
C GLU A 138 11.73 2.29 0.44
N LYS A 139 11.01 1.16 0.32
CA LYS A 139 11.63 -0.19 0.41
C LYS A 139 12.68 -0.42 -0.67
N CYS A 140 12.48 0.13 -1.88
CA CYS A 140 13.46 0.04 -2.96
C CYS A 140 14.77 0.74 -2.60
N VAL A 141 14.71 1.97 -2.10
CA VAL A 141 15.92 2.73 -1.73
C VAL A 141 16.58 2.13 -0.48
N VAL A 142 15.81 1.82 0.56
CA VAL A 142 16.32 1.15 1.77
C VAL A 142 16.98 -0.21 1.45
N GLY A 143 16.50 -0.90 0.43
CA GLY A 143 17.01 -2.21 0.01
C GLY A 143 18.28 -2.17 -0.86
N LEU A 144 18.87 -0.99 -1.12
CA LEU A 144 20.17 -0.88 -1.80
C LEU A 144 21.30 -1.34 -0.89
N HIS A 145 22.30 -2.04 -1.45
CA HIS A 145 23.47 -2.49 -0.69
C HIS A 145 24.58 -1.42 -0.59
N LEU A 146 24.55 -0.45 -1.51
CA LEU A 146 25.55 0.61 -1.58
C LEU A 146 24.89 1.96 -1.22
N PRO A 147 25.60 2.82 -0.48
CA PRO A 147 25.07 4.14 -0.13
C PRO A 147 24.94 5.02 -1.38
N VAL A 148 23.84 5.76 -1.45
CA VAL A 148 23.55 6.73 -2.51
C VAL A 148 23.22 8.11 -1.91
N GLU A 149 23.30 9.17 -2.73
CA GLU A 149 22.74 10.47 -2.37
C GLU A 149 21.28 10.50 -2.86
N VAL A 150 20.35 10.75 -1.93
CA VAL A 150 18.91 10.82 -2.27
C VAL A 150 18.38 12.21 -2.05
N TYR A 151 17.86 12.81 -3.10
CA TYR A 151 17.18 14.10 -3.07
C TYR A 151 15.69 13.86 -2.87
N VAL A 152 15.16 14.44 -1.79
CA VAL A 152 13.77 14.26 -1.37
C VAL A 152 13.10 15.63 -1.33
N PRO A 153 12.31 16.02 -2.33
CA PRO A 153 11.46 17.20 -2.27
C PRO A 153 10.43 17.07 -1.14
N GLU A 154 10.08 18.19 -0.51
CA GLU A 154 9.19 18.23 0.64
C GLU A 154 7.77 17.75 0.34
N SER A 155 7.33 17.84 -0.94
CA SER A 155 5.93 17.60 -1.35
C SER A 155 4.97 18.37 -0.44
N ARG A 156 5.11 19.70 -0.44
CA ARG A 156 4.57 20.62 0.57
C ARG A 156 3.08 20.45 0.85
N LEU A 157 2.29 20.12 -0.17
CA LEU A 157 0.83 20.02 -0.05
C LEU A 157 0.41 18.99 1.02
N ILE A 158 1.14 17.88 1.12
CA ILE A 158 0.80 16.75 1.99
C ILE A 158 1.99 16.29 2.87
N ASP A 159 3.11 17.06 2.86
CA ASP A 159 4.37 16.71 3.53
C ASP A 159 4.88 15.31 3.12
N GLY A 160 4.65 14.96 1.85
CA GLY A 160 4.87 13.60 1.32
C GLY A 160 6.34 13.19 1.23
N GLY A 161 7.28 14.13 1.26
CA GLY A 161 8.71 13.83 1.28
C GLY A 161 9.25 13.45 2.66
N ARG A 162 8.69 13.99 3.72
CA ARG A 162 9.21 13.82 5.09
C ARG A 162 9.31 12.36 5.55
N PRO A 163 8.34 11.48 5.27
CA PRO A 163 8.42 10.07 5.69
C PRO A 163 9.65 9.32 5.17
N PHE A 164 10.21 9.70 4.04
CA PHE A 164 11.42 9.06 3.49
C PHE A 164 12.70 9.36 4.28
N VAL A 165 12.78 10.53 4.93
CA VAL A 165 14.05 11.05 5.46
C VAL A 165 14.67 10.08 6.46
N ARG A 166 13.91 9.70 7.47
CA ARG A 166 14.42 8.82 8.54
C ARG A 166 14.83 7.44 8.04
N PRO A 167 13.98 6.68 7.30
CA PRO A 167 14.36 5.37 6.78
C PRO A 167 15.61 5.40 5.90
N PHE A 168 15.76 6.42 5.05
CA PHE A 168 16.92 6.53 4.17
C PHE A 168 18.21 6.83 4.94
N VAL A 169 18.15 7.71 5.95
CA VAL A 169 19.31 7.99 6.81
C VAL A 169 19.70 6.75 7.61
N GLU A 170 18.73 6.03 8.19
CA GLU A 170 18.96 4.80 8.95
C GLU A 170 19.56 3.68 8.06
N ALA A 171 19.21 3.67 6.76
CA ALA A 171 19.81 2.76 5.77
C ALA A 171 21.22 3.17 5.30
N GLY A 172 21.76 4.29 5.80
CA GLY A 172 23.12 4.75 5.48
C GLY A 172 23.22 5.62 4.22
N HIS A 173 22.10 6.10 3.68
CA HIS A 173 22.11 6.99 2.53
C HIS A 173 22.31 8.46 2.95
N LYS A 174 22.89 9.26 2.05
CA LYS A 174 22.98 10.70 2.23
C LYS A 174 21.72 11.37 1.73
N VAL A 175 20.93 11.96 2.61
CA VAL A 175 19.62 12.57 2.27
C VAL A 175 19.74 14.08 2.14
N HIS A 176 19.23 14.60 1.04
CA HIS A 176 19.05 16.03 0.78
C HIS A 176 17.55 16.33 0.77
N PHE A 177 17.02 16.82 1.89
CA PHE A 177 15.63 17.26 1.94
C PHE A 177 15.54 18.68 1.40
N ILE A 178 14.78 18.90 0.34
CA ILE A 178 14.75 20.13 -0.43
C ILE A 178 13.33 20.68 -0.60
N ALA A 179 13.20 21.99 -0.78
CA ALA A 179 11.94 22.59 -1.18
C ALA A 179 11.56 22.15 -2.61
N ASP A 180 10.26 21.99 -2.89
CA ASP A 180 9.77 21.59 -4.22
C ASP A 180 10.27 22.55 -5.33
N ALA A 181 10.32 23.84 -5.05
CA ALA A 181 10.82 24.86 -5.98
C ALA A 181 12.31 24.68 -6.34
N ALA A 182 13.09 23.95 -5.52
CA ALA A 182 14.50 23.70 -5.78
C ALA A 182 14.76 22.50 -6.71
N MET A 183 13.74 21.70 -7.05
CA MET A 183 13.90 20.49 -7.86
C MET A 183 14.67 20.74 -9.16
N LEU A 184 14.28 21.74 -9.93
CA LEU A 184 14.92 22.06 -11.21
C LEU A 184 16.40 22.48 -11.07
N THR A 185 16.78 23.07 -9.94
CA THR A 185 18.16 23.50 -9.70
C THR A 185 19.12 22.33 -9.48
N VAL A 186 18.60 21.21 -8.95
CA VAL A 186 19.38 20.01 -8.67
C VAL A 186 19.27 18.95 -9.75
N LEU A 187 18.23 19.00 -10.60
CA LEU A 187 17.91 17.97 -11.58
C LEU A 187 19.08 17.59 -12.50
N LYS A 188 19.91 18.57 -12.89
CA LYS A 188 21.10 18.32 -13.72
C LYS A 188 22.17 17.44 -13.04
N LYS A 189 22.08 17.26 -11.72
CA LYS A 189 23.02 16.46 -10.92
C LYS A 189 22.47 15.08 -10.59
N ILE A 190 21.22 14.82 -10.94
CA ILE A 190 20.50 13.59 -10.61
C ILE A 190 20.70 12.59 -11.74
N ASP A 191 21.05 11.34 -11.36
CA ASP A 191 21.23 10.25 -12.31
C ASP A 191 19.86 9.65 -12.71
N ALA A 192 18.92 9.55 -11.76
CA ALA A 192 17.57 9.03 -12.01
C ALA A 192 16.54 9.57 -11.02
N VAL A 193 15.30 9.67 -11.48
CA VAL A 193 14.13 10.03 -10.65
C VAL A 193 13.21 8.81 -10.55
N PHE A 194 12.77 8.48 -9.34
CA PHE A 194 11.86 7.37 -9.06
C PHE A 194 10.61 7.87 -8.35
N ILE A 195 9.46 7.50 -8.89
CA ILE A 195 8.14 7.82 -8.35
C ILE A 195 7.33 6.53 -8.17
N GLY A 196 6.42 6.52 -7.21
CA GLY A 196 5.41 5.48 -7.10
C GLY A 196 4.33 5.64 -8.16
N ALA A 197 3.80 4.53 -8.66
CA ALA A 197 2.62 4.50 -9.51
C ALA A 197 1.56 3.61 -8.88
N GLU A 198 0.33 4.12 -8.74
CA GLU A 198 -0.80 3.33 -8.21
C GLU A 198 -1.57 2.60 -9.31
N THR A 199 -1.60 3.16 -10.51
CA THR A 199 -2.38 2.63 -11.61
C THR A 199 -1.60 2.69 -12.90
N PHE A 200 -1.60 1.58 -13.60
CA PHE A 200 -1.06 1.48 -14.95
C PHE A 200 -2.24 1.36 -15.93
N TYR A 201 -2.34 2.26 -16.87
CA TYR A 201 -3.33 2.18 -17.94
C TYR A 201 -2.64 1.61 -19.18
N PRO A 202 -3.13 0.48 -19.73
CA PRO A 202 -2.66 0.03 -21.05
C PRO A 202 -3.11 1.05 -22.11
N ASP A 203 -2.21 1.40 -23.00
CA ASP A 203 -2.48 2.26 -24.16
C ASP A 203 -3.43 1.58 -25.15
#